data_26b49d00320a93827f921afd490bc640
#
_entry.id   26b49d00320a93827f921afd490bc640
#
_cell.length_a   1.000
_cell.length_b   1.000
_cell.length_c   1.000
_cell.angle_alpha   90.00
_cell.angle_beta   90.00
_cell.angle_gamma   90.00
#
_symmetry.space_group_name_H-M   'P 1'
#
loop_
_entity.id
_entity.type
_entity.pdbx_description
1 polymer ?
#
loop_
_entity_poly.entity_id
_entity_poly.type
_entity_poly.pdbx_seq_one_letter_code
_entity_poly.pdbx_strand_id
1 'polypeptide(L)'
;MHFFSDLYSHSDDSFYFLELNPRLQVEHPTTEMVSGVNLPAAQLQVAMGLPLHRIRDIRTLYGVAPQGTSAIDFEMLDPHANAAQRRPTPKGHVVAVRITAENPDAGFKPSSGLLQELNFRSNTNVWGYFSVNSAGGLHEFADSQFGHIFAYGADRGESRKNMVVALKELSIRGDFRTTVEYLIKLLETRAFEENTITTGWLDTLISNKLTAERPDTILAVTCGAVTKAHIASEECWSEYRRILDKGQVPAKDVLKTVFSVDFNYEGIRYVFTATRSSVTTWTLYINGGRTMVGARPLADGGLLVLLDGKSHSVYWREEVGAIRLMVDSKTCLIEQENDPTQLRSPSPGKLVRYLIDSGEHIKAGEPYAEIEVSTLPKSTILICEHSLMN
;
A
#
# COMPACT_ATOMS: atom_id res chain seq x y z
N MET A 1 3.83 -28.39 16.61
CA MET A 1 2.74 -28.08 15.70
C MET A 1 3.32 -28.02 14.30
N HIS A 2 2.65 -28.59 13.32
CA HIS A 2 3.13 -28.68 11.96
C HIS A 2 1.99 -28.29 11.04
N PHE A 3 2.29 -27.51 10.02
CA PHE A 3 1.37 -27.17 8.94
C PHE A 3 1.76 -27.96 7.69
N PHE A 4 0.77 -28.61 7.10
CA PHE A 4 0.91 -29.27 5.82
C PHE A 4 0.48 -28.29 4.72
N SER A 5 1.28 -28.19 3.68
CA SER A 5 0.91 -27.53 2.44
C SER A 5 0.61 -28.58 1.40
N ASP A 6 -0.58 -28.55 0.85
CA ASP A 6 -1.03 -29.44 -0.20
C ASP A 6 -1.45 -28.67 -1.44
N LEU A 7 -1.21 -29.23 -2.61
CA LEU A 7 -1.72 -28.74 -3.87
C LEU A 7 -2.99 -29.51 -4.23
N TYR A 8 -4.11 -28.79 -4.37
CA TYR A 8 -5.35 -29.38 -4.83
C TYR A 8 -5.47 -29.29 -6.35
N SER A 9 -5.76 -30.41 -6.99
CA SER A 9 -6.00 -30.49 -8.43
C SER A 9 -7.51 -30.57 -8.71
N HIS A 10 -8.02 -29.55 -9.42
CA HIS A 10 -9.43 -29.52 -9.81
C HIS A 10 -9.81 -30.54 -10.89
N SER A 11 -8.82 -31.09 -11.61
CA SER A 11 -9.08 -32.02 -12.70
C SER A 11 -9.40 -33.43 -12.25
N ASP A 12 -8.82 -33.85 -11.13
CA ASP A 12 -8.93 -35.21 -10.59
C ASP A 12 -9.41 -35.25 -9.12
N ASP A 13 -9.79 -34.07 -8.57
CA ASP A 13 -10.30 -33.90 -7.20
C ASP A 13 -9.34 -34.49 -6.15
N SER A 14 -8.03 -34.27 -6.35
CA SER A 14 -6.98 -34.89 -5.57
C SER A 14 -6.08 -33.88 -4.90
N PHE A 15 -5.55 -34.23 -3.71
CA PHE A 15 -4.57 -33.46 -2.98
C PHE A 15 -3.18 -34.06 -3.14
N TYR A 16 -2.21 -33.23 -3.44
CA TYR A 16 -0.81 -33.59 -3.56
C TYR A 16 0.00 -32.88 -2.51
N PHE A 17 0.72 -33.65 -1.69
CA PHE A 17 1.59 -33.09 -0.64
C PHE A 17 2.68 -32.21 -1.28
N LEU A 18 2.82 -30.99 -0.79
CA LEU A 18 3.82 -30.04 -1.24
C LEU A 18 4.98 -29.96 -0.24
N GLU A 19 4.68 -29.58 1.00
CA GLU A 19 5.68 -29.41 2.06
C GLU A 19 5.11 -29.53 3.46
N LEU A 20 6.00 -29.75 4.44
CA LEU A 20 5.70 -29.71 5.85
C LEU A 20 6.43 -28.51 6.50
N ASN A 21 5.68 -27.62 7.11
CA ASN A 21 6.21 -26.49 7.86
C ASN A 21 6.19 -26.79 9.37
N PRO A 22 7.33 -27.16 10.01
CA PRO A 22 7.38 -27.52 11.43
C PRO A 22 7.41 -26.28 12.33
N ARG A 23 6.56 -25.30 12.06
CA ARG A 23 6.44 -24.05 12.80
C ARG A 23 5.02 -23.53 12.78
N LEU A 24 4.68 -22.63 13.68
CA LEU A 24 3.45 -21.86 13.59
C LEU A 24 3.51 -20.97 12.34
N GLN A 25 2.51 -21.05 11.51
CA GLN A 25 2.38 -20.19 10.31
C GLN A 25 1.74 -18.86 10.66
N VAL A 26 2.08 -17.84 9.89
CA VAL A 26 1.53 -16.49 10.06
C VAL A 26 0.02 -16.49 9.82
N GLU A 27 -0.47 -17.37 8.96
CA GLU A 27 -1.86 -17.53 8.58
C GLU A 27 -2.69 -18.34 9.59
N HIS A 28 -2.10 -18.77 10.73
CA HIS A 28 -2.82 -19.54 11.77
C HIS A 28 -4.15 -18.91 12.20
N PRO A 29 -4.33 -17.56 12.22
CA PRO A 29 -5.60 -16.96 12.61
C PRO A 29 -6.75 -17.35 11.68
N THR A 30 -6.49 -17.67 10.41
CA THR A 30 -7.51 -18.23 9.50
C THR A 30 -8.08 -19.53 10.07
N THR A 31 -7.21 -20.45 10.49
CA THR A 31 -7.61 -21.72 11.11
C THR A 31 -8.31 -21.49 12.44
N GLU A 32 -7.83 -20.55 13.26
CA GLU A 32 -8.45 -20.22 14.55
C GLU A 32 -9.87 -19.67 14.37
N MET A 33 -10.07 -18.79 13.42
CA MET A 33 -11.38 -18.17 13.16
C MET A 33 -12.42 -19.20 12.67
N VAL A 34 -12.03 -20.14 11.80
CA VAL A 34 -12.97 -21.16 11.28
C VAL A 34 -13.15 -22.37 12.22
N SER A 35 -12.21 -22.63 13.12
CA SER A 35 -12.28 -23.77 14.05
C SER A 35 -12.76 -23.37 15.44
N GLY A 36 -12.50 -22.13 15.85
CA GLY A 36 -12.70 -21.66 17.23
C GLY A 36 -11.63 -22.19 18.21
N VAL A 37 -10.48 -22.62 17.70
CA VAL A 37 -9.36 -23.15 18.51
C VAL A 37 -8.25 -22.10 18.57
N ASN A 38 -7.82 -21.71 19.77
CA ASN A 38 -6.63 -20.91 19.94
C ASN A 38 -5.38 -21.80 19.78
N LEU A 39 -4.74 -21.72 18.61
CA LEU A 39 -3.62 -22.60 18.24
C LEU A 39 -2.36 -22.35 19.09
N PRO A 40 -1.91 -21.11 19.35
CA PRO A 40 -0.79 -20.85 20.27
C PRO A 40 -1.05 -21.39 21.68
N ALA A 41 -2.24 -21.17 22.21
CA ALA A 41 -2.61 -21.67 23.53
C ALA A 41 -2.64 -23.21 23.56
N ALA A 42 -3.20 -23.85 22.54
CA ALA A 42 -3.20 -25.32 22.42
C ALA A 42 -1.76 -25.87 22.31
N GLN A 43 -0.88 -25.21 21.57
CA GLN A 43 0.53 -25.59 21.46
C GLN A 43 1.24 -25.53 22.83
N LEU A 44 1.01 -24.49 23.61
CA LEU A 44 1.58 -24.36 24.97
C LEU A 44 1.04 -25.47 25.91
N GLN A 45 -0.27 -25.75 25.86
CA GLN A 45 -0.88 -26.76 26.67
C GLN A 45 -0.32 -28.14 26.34
N VAL A 46 -0.10 -28.46 25.06
CA VAL A 46 0.57 -29.72 24.65
C VAL A 46 2.01 -29.74 25.13
N ALA A 47 2.75 -28.63 25.07
CA ALA A 47 4.13 -28.55 25.61
C ALA A 47 4.18 -28.77 27.14
N MET A 48 3.11 -28.38 27.85
CA MET A 48 2.94 -28.66 29.30
C MET A 48 2.54 -30.09 29.58
N GLY A 49 2.38 -30.95 28.57
CA GLY A 49 2.02 -32.35 28.73
C GLY A 49 0.52 -32.66 28.76
N LEU A 50 -0.34 -31.67 28.43
CA LEU A 50 -1.77 -31.93 28.29
C LEU A 50 -2.04 -32.71 27.00
N PRO A 51 -2.70 -33.88 27.06
CA PRO A 51 -3.09 -34.57 25.83
C PRO A 51 -4.23 -33.83 25.12
N LEU A 52 -4.27 -33.92 23.77
CA LEU A 52 -5.20 -33.17 22.92
C LEU A 52 -6.67 -33.33 23.35
N HIS A 53 -7.09 -34.52 23.74
CA HIS A 53 -8.46 -34.76 24.17
C HIS A 53 -8.85 -34.07 25.51
N ARG A 54 -7.90 -33.45 26.20
CA ARG A 54 -8.12 -32.67 27.44
C ARG A 54 -8.17 -31.16 27.18
N ILE A 55 -7.78 -30.71 25.98
CA ILE A 55 -7.78 -29.31 25.62
C ILE A 55 -9.21 -28.88 25.31
N ARG A 56 -9.69 -27.85 26.02
CA ARG A 56 -11.07 -27.37 25.95
C ARG A 56 -11.53 -27.04 24.52
N ASP A 57 -10.73 -26.28 23.79
CA ASP A 57 -11.06 -25.80 22.44
C ASP A 57 -11.13 -26.99 21.47
N ILE A 58 -10.20 -27.94 21.57
CA ILE A 58 -10.20 -29.19 20.80
C ILE A 58 -11.46 -29.98 21.08
N ARG A 59 -11.84 -30.14 22.36
CA ARG A 59 -13.08 -30.83 22.76
C ARG A 59 -14.31 -30.17 22.15
N THR A 60 -14.37 -28.85 22.20
CA THR A 60 -15.47 -28.07 21.59
C THR A 60 -15.54 -28.28 20.10
N LEU A 61 -14.38 -28.26 19.41
CA LEU A 61 -14.28 -28.47 17.97
C LEU A 61 -14.86 -29.86 17.56
N TYR A 62 -14.60 -30.88 18.38
CA TYR A 62 -15.10 -32.28 18.16
C TYR A 62 -16.49 -32.54 18.77
N GLY A 63 -17.20 -31.47 19.21
CA GLY A 63 -18.57 -31.61 19.71
C GLY A 63 -18.74 -32.34 21.02
N VAL A 64 -17.66 -32.53 21.81
CA VAL A 64 -17.71 -33.17 23.12
C VAL A 64 -17.69 -32.14 24.26
N ALA A 65 -18.12 -32.54 25.45
CA ALA A 65 -18.18 -31.65 26.61
C ALA A 65 -16.82 -30.94 26.86
N PRO A 66 -16.77 -29.60 26.90
CA PRO A 66 -15.50 -28.87 26.97
C PRO A 66 -14.60 -29.20 28.17
N GLN A 67 -15.21 -29.53 29.28
CA GLN A 67 -14.52 -29.88 30.57
C GLN A 67 -14.46 -31.37 30.84
N GLY A 68 -14.86 -32.19 29.88
CA GLY A 68 -14.85 -33.65 30.03
C GLY A 68 -13.45 -34.28 30.00
N THR A 69 -13.39 -35.54 30.37
CA THR A 69 -12.16 -36.34 30.36
C THR A 69 -12.22 -37.54 29.42
N SER A 70 -13.38 -37.74 28.74
CA SER A 70 -13.56 -38.83 27.77
C SER A 70 -12.57 -38.69 26.61
N ALA A 71 -12.11 -39.81 26.08
CA ALA A 71 -11.32 -39.86 24.88
C ALA A 71 -12.10 -39.26 23.70
N ILE A 72 -11.38 -38.73 22.72
CA ILE A 72 -11.89 -38.28 21.44
C ILE A 72 -11.34 -39.25 20.40
N ASP A 73 -12.21 -39.78 19.56
CA ASP A 73 -11.79 -40.48 18.35
C ASP A 73 -11.42 -39.45 17.27
N PHE A 74 -10.13 -39.16 17.14
CA PHE A 74 -9.61 -38.23 16.16
C PHE A 74 -9.63 -38.80 14.73
N GLU A 75 -9.59 -40.13 14.60
CA GLU A 75 -9.57 -40.80 13.30
C GLU A 75 -10.99 -41.01 12.75
N MET A 76 -12.00 -40.91 13.63
CA MET A 76 -13.41 -41.09 13.27
C MET A 76 -13.68 -42.42 12.54
N LEU A 77 -13.00 -43.45 13.00
CA LEU A 77 -13.08 -44.79 12.40
C LEU A 77 -14.34 -45.55 12.83
N ASP A 78 -15.03 -45.12 13.89
CA ASP A 78 -16.26 -45.75 14.36
C ASP A 78 -17.49 -45.27 13.56
N PRO A 79 -18.05 -46.09 12.65
CA PRO A 79 -19.24 -45.75 11.89
C PRO A 79 -20.50 -45.63 12.76
N HIS A 80 -20.45 -46.10 14.02
CA HIS A 80 -21.54 -46.04 14.99
C HIS A 80 -21.33 -44.96 16.06
N ALA A 81 -20.23 -44.17 15.97
CA ALA A 81 -20.03 -43.05 16.86
C ALA A 81 -21.24 -42.11 16.82
N ASN A 82 -21.74 -41.74 18.00
CA ASN A 82 -22.92 -40.91 18.16
C ASN A 82 -22.82 -39.65 17.26
N ALA A 83 -23.97 -39.25 16.71
CA ALA A 83 -24.09 -38.04 15.84
C ALA A 83 -23.50 -36.75 16.43
N ALA A 84 -23.13 -36.73 17.70
CA ALA A 84 -22.40 -35.68 18.37
C ALA A 84 -20.90 -35.63 18.02
N GLN A 85 -20.29 -36.74 17.58
CA GLN A 85 -18.89 -36.79 17.14
C GLN A 85 -18.78 -36.73 15.62
N ARG A 86 -19.26 -35.67 15.04
CA ARG A 86 -19.08 -35.42 13.60
C ARG A 86 -17.68 -34.88 13.30
N ARG A 87 -17.18 -35.18 12.12
CA ARG A 87 -15.96 -34.50 11.60
C ARG A 87 -16.07 -33.01 11.80
N PRO A 88 -15.07 -32.37 12.39
CA PRO A 88 -15.07 -30.91 12.50
C PRO A 88 -15.25 -30.26 11.12
N THR A 89 -16.22 -29.38 11.01
CA THR A 89 -16.44 -28.59 9.80
C THR A 89 -16.06 -27.13 10.07
N PRO A 90 -15.47 -26.44 9.09
CA PRO A 90 -15.20 -25.02 9.25
C PRO A 90 -16.47 -24.23 9.59
N LYS A 91 -16.36 -23.30 10.52
CA LYS A 91 -17.44 -22.38 10.90
C LYS A 91 -17.31 -21.10 10.06
N GLY A 92 -17.96 -21.08 8.91
CA GLY A 92 -17.86 -19.96 7.98
C GLY A 92 -16.57 -19.97 7.16
N HIS A 93 -16.20 -18.79 6.67
CA HIS A 93 -15.08 -18.56 5.77
C HIS A 93 -14.19 -17.42 6.26
N VAL A 94 -12.90 -17.49 5.94
CA VAL A 94 -11.95 -16.42 6.25
C VAL A 94 -11.14 -16.10 5.00
N VAL A 95 -11.03 -14.82 4.69
CA VAL A 95 -10.07 -14.29 3.72
C VAL A 95 -8.94 -13.61 4.50
N ALA A 96 -7.71 -13.92 4.14
CA ALA A 96 -6.52 -13.32 4.73
C ALA A 96 -5.70 -12.58 3.69
N VAL A 97 -5.11 -11.46 4.06
CA VAL A 97 -4.21 -10.68 3.22
C VAL A 97 -2.93 -10.33 3.97
N ARG A 98 -1.82 -10.29 3.23
CA ARG A 98 -0.54 -9.73 3.69
C ARG A 98 -0.43 -8.30 3.22
N ILE A 99 -0.07 -7.41 4.12
CA ILE A 99 0.22 -6.01 3.78
C ILE A 99 1.72 -5.88 3.64
N THR A 100 2.16 -5.50 2.43
CA THR A 100 3.58 -5.39 2.08
C THR A 100 3.92 -3.98 1.63
N ALA A 101 5.16 -3.58 1.89
CA ALA A 101 5.75 -2.34 1.39
C ALA A 101 6.41 -2.61 0.04
N GLU A 102 5.60 -2.76 -0.98
CA GLU A 102 5.99 -3.04 -2.36
C GLU A 102 5.26 -2.12 -3.32
N ASN A 103 5.90 -1.82 -4.44
CA ASN A 103 5.31 -0.98 -5.48
C ASN A 103 4.73 -1.84 -6.60
N PRO A 104 3.39 -2.01 -6.69
CA PRO A 104 2.76 -2.78 -7.75
C PRO A 104 3.03 -2.22 -9.15
N ASP A 105 3.15 -0.88 -9.29
CA ASP A 105 3.40 -0.22 -10.56
C ASP A 105 4.84 -0.44 -11.08
N ALA A 106 5.77 -0.78 -10.18
CA ALA A 106 7.17 -1.04 -10.50
C ALA A 106 7.53 -2.54 -10.41
N GLY A 107 6.57 -3.43 -10.64
CA GLY A 107 6.77 -4.88 -10.59
C GLY A 107 7.00 -5.43 -9.20
N PHE A 108 6.32 -4.91 -8.19
CA PHE A 108 6.38 -5.32 -6.79
C PHE A 108 7.77 -5.19 -6.17
N LYS A 109 8.57 -4.22 -6.64
CA LYS A 109 9.84 -3.91 -6.00
C LYS A 109 9.61 -3.47 -4.55
N PRO A 110 10.37 -4.03 -3.59
CA PRO A 110 10.33 -3.58 -2.21
C PRO A 110 10.59 -2.08 -2.10
N SER A 111 9.87 -1.41 -1.23
CA SER A 111 10.06 -0.01 -0.89
C SER A 111 10.27 0.14 0.60
N SER A 112 11.12 1.09 0.98
CA SER A 112 11.49 1.37 2.37
C SER A 112 11.18 2.82 2.71
N GLY A 113 11.10 3.14 3.99
CA GLY A 113 10.86 4.50 4.45
C GLY A 113 10.18 4.57 5.80
N LEU A 114 9.90 5.80 6.23
CA LEU A 114 9.22 6.05 7.50
C LEU A 114 7.70 5.91 7.34
N LEU A 115 7.09 5.30 8.34
CA LEU A 115 5.64 5.23 8.49
C LEU A 115 5.18 6.47 9.27
N GLN A 116 4.34 7.29 8.64
CA GLN A 116 3.79 8.52 9.23
C GLN A 116 2.46 8.26 9.92
N GLU A 117 1.62 7.43 9.32
CA GLU A 117 0.32 7.05 9.87
C GLU A 117 0.00 5.60 9.54
N LEU A 118 -0.51 4.90 10.55
CA LEU A 118 -1.17 3.61 10.42
C LEU A 118 -2.45 3.65 11.25
N ASN A 119 -3.59 3.59 10.60
CA ASN A 119 -4.89 3.53 11.25
C ASN A 119 -5.65 2.30 10.76
N PHE A 120 -5.85 1.36 11.66
CA PHE A 120 -6.62 0.14 11.43
C PHE A 120 -7.53 -0.12 12.63
N ARG A 121 -8.76 -0.52 12.36
CA ARG A 121 -9.74 -0.86 13.39
C ARG A 121 -10.18 -2.30 13.24
N SER A 122 -9.89 -3.11 14.24
CA SER A 122 -10.50 -4.45 14.36
C SER A 122 -11.97 -4.33 14.79
N ASN A 123 -12.77 -5.25 14.30
CA ASN A 123 -14.17 -5.42 14.69
C ASN A 123 -14.47 -6.92 14.92
N THR A 124 -15.73 -7.29 15.11
CA THR A 124 -16.14 -8.68 15.39
C THR A 124 -15.73 -9.63 14.27
N ASN A 125 -15.73 -9.18 13.02
CA ASN A 125 -15.49 -10.01 11.85
C ASN A 125 -14.11 -9.77 11.22
N VAL A 126 -13.42 -8.70 11.61
CA VAL A 126 -12.11 -8.33 11.04
C VAL A 126 -11.10 -8.15 12.15
N TRP A 127 -10.00 -8.86 12.02
CA TRP A 127 -8.87 -8.76 12.92
C TRP A 127 -7.57 -8.59 12.12
N GLY A 128 -6.63 -7.83 12.66
CA GLY A 128 -5.33 -7.63 12.02
C GLY A 128 -4.27 -7.21 13.01
N TYR A 129 -3.03 -7.37 12.59
CA TYR A 129 -1.88 -6.88 13.33
C TYR A 129 -0.81 -6.36 12.38
N PHE A 130 0.01 -5.45 12.91
CA PHE A 130 1.11 -4.82 12.19
C PHE A 130 2.37 -4.89 13.03
N SER A 131 3.51 -5.15 12.38
CA SER A 131 4.82 -5.21 13.05
C SER A 131 5.46 -3.85 13.26
N VAL A 132 4.87 -2.79 12.68
CA VAL A 132 5.39 -1.42 12.72
C VAL A 132 4.33 -0.50 13.31
N ASN A 133 4.74 0.38 14.21
CA ASN A 133 3.89 1.44 14.77
C ASN A 133 4.13 2.76 14.04
N SER A 134 3.21 3.71 14.21
CA SER A 134 3.40 5.10 13.77
C SER A 134 4.73 5.65 14.30
N ALA A 135 5.49 6.31 13.44
CA ALA A 135 6.89 6.74 13.63
C ALA A 135 7.94 5.61 13.58
N GLY A 136 7.56 4.38 13.21
CA GLY A 136 8.50 3.32 12.86
C GLY A 136 8.99 3.44 11.41
N GLY A 137 10.07 2.75 11.08
CA GLY A 137 10.61 2.65 9.72
C GLY A 137 10.57 1.23 9.20
N LEU A 138 10.36 1.11 7.90
CA LEU A 138 10.57 -0.13 7.17
C LEU A 138 11.94 -0.08 6.51
N HIS A 139 12.78 -1.06 6.82
CA HIS A 139 14.13 -1.15 6.28
C HIS A 139 14.12 -2.08 5.06
N GLU A 140 14.87 -1.72 4.04
CA GLU A 140 15.01 -2.50 2.80
C GLU A 140 15.64 -3.88 2.97
N PHE A 141 16.33 -4.10 4.09
CA PHE A 141 16.93 -5.40 4.45
C PHE A 141 16.00 -6.30 5.27
N ALA A 142 14.83 -5.79 5.66
CA ALA A 142 13.79 -6.56 6.31
C ALA A 142 12.80 -7.11 5.27
N ASP A 143 12.01 -8.09 5.68
CA ASP A 143 10.88 -8.54 4.86
C ASP A 143 9.95 -7.35 4.58
N SER A 144 9.55 -7.17 3.33
CA SER A 144 8.60 -6.13 2.91
C SER A 144 7.25 -6.23 3.62
N GLN A 145 6.97 -7.39 4.19
CA GLN A 145 5.75 -7.69 4.92
C GLN A 145 5.73 -7.05 6.30
N PHE A 146 4.75 -6.20 6.57
CA PHE A 146 4.63 -5.53 7.87
C PHE A 146 3.24 -5.61 8.50
N GLY A 147 2.28 -6.27 7.85
CA GLY A 147 0.95 -6.44 8.41
C GLY A 147 0.18 -7.62 7.84
N HIS A 148 -0.85 -8.04 8.58
CA HIS A 148 -1.81 -9.06 8.17
C HIS A 148 -3.19 -8.67 8.63
N ILE A 149 -4.18 -8.92 7.77
CA ILE A 149 -5.60 -8.73 8.07
C ILE A 149 -6.34 -10.03 7.75
N PHE A 150 -7.26 -10.40 8.61
CA PHE A 150 -8.12 -11.58 8.50
C PHE A 150 -9.58 -11.12 8.61
N ALA A 151 -10.40 -11.50 7.65
CA ALA A 151 -11.81 -11.18 7.64
C ALA A 151 -12.66 -12.44 7.59
N TYR A 152 -13.55 -12.56 8.55
CA TYR A 152 -14.51 -13.66 8.69
C TYR A 152 -15.83 -13.31 8.00
N GLY A 153 -16.54 -14.32 7.52
CA GLY A 153 -17.92 -14.23 7.03
C GLY A 153 -18.61 -15.59 7.15
N ALA A 154 -19.94 -15.60 7.18
CA ALA A 154 -20.71 -16.82 7.17
C ALA A 154 -20.51 -17.63 5.89
N ASP A 155 -20.24 -16.91 4.79
CA ASP A 155 -19.84 -17.48 3.50
C ASP A 155 -18.62 -16.75 2.92
N ARG A 156 -18.10 -17.27 1.80
CA ARG A 156 -16.92 -16.73 1.12
C ARG A 156 -17.17 -15.31 0.60
N GLY A 157 -18.37 -15.02 0.11
CA GLY A 157 -18.74 -13.71 -0.42
C GLY A 157 -18.77 -12.64 0.68
N GLU A 158 -19.32 -12.96 1.85
CA GLU A 158 -19.32 -12.07 3.01
C GLU A 158 -17.91 -11.82 3.53
N SER A 159 -17.11 -12.87 3.71
CA SER A 159 -15.72 -12.76 4.15
C SER A 159 -14.90 -11.87 3.20
N ARG A 160 -15.06 -12.03 1.88
CA ARG A 160 -14.44 -11.18 0.86
C ARG A 160 -14.89 -9.72 0.97
N LYS A 161 -16.19 -9.47 1.13
CA LYS A 161 -16.73 -8.10 1.28
C LYS A 161 -16.20 -7.43 2.54
N ASN A 162 -16.17 -8.15 3.67
CA ASN A 162 -15.61 -7.65 4.92
C ASN A 162 -14.13 -7.28 4.76
N MET A 163 -13.36 -8.08 4.02
CA MET A 163 -11.95 -7.77 3.73
C MET A 163 -11.82 -6.51 2.86
N VAL A 164 -12.61 -6.38 1.80
CA VAL A 164 -12.58 -5.20 0.92
C VAL A 164 -12.92 -3.92 1.70
N VAL A 165 -13.93 -3.97 2.58
CA VAL A 165 -14.28 -2.83 3.45
C VAL A 165 -13.12 -2.50 4.38
N ALA A 166 -12.53 -3.50 5.04
CA ALA A 166 -11.41 -3.29 5.95
C ALA A 166 -10.18 -2.67 5.27
N LEU A 167 -9.88 -3.09 4.04
CA LEU A 167 -8.79 -2.52 3.25
C LEU A 167 -9.10 -1.08 2.78
N LYS A 168 -10.36 -0.76 2.47
CA LYS A 168 -10.78 0.61 2.10
C LYS A 168 -10.76 1.57 3.30
N GLU A 169 -10.98 1.06 4.51
CA GLU A 169 -10.90 1.83 5.75
C GLU A 169 -9.49 1.92 6.31
N LEU A 170 -8.57 1.05 5.86
CA LEU A 170 -7.17 1.05 6.28
C LEU A 170 -6.46 2.30 5.75
N SER A 171 -5.96 3.14 6.64
CA SER A 171 -5.14 4.29 6.29
C SER A 171 -3.67 4.01 6.60
N ILE A 172 -2.85 3.96 5.57
CA ILE A 172 -1.38 3.86 5.67
C ILE A 172 -0.78 5.01 4.91
N ARG A 173 -0.02 5.86 5.59
CA ARG A 173 0.73 6.97 4.99
C ARG A 173 2.20 6.85 5.38
N GLY A 174 3.07 6.95 4.41
CA GLY A 174 4.50 6.84 4.62
C GLY A 174 5.31 7.11 3.37
N ASP A 175 6.60 6.98 3.52
CA ASP A 175 7.59 7.23 2.47
C ASP A 175 7.66 6.10 1.44
N PHE A 176 6.90 5.03 1.65
CA PHE A 176 6.90 3.82 0.83
C PHE A 176 5.54 3.56 0.16
N ARG A 177 5.55 2.72 -0.85
CA ARG A 177 4.33 2.20 -1.51
C ARG A 177 3.85 0.94 -0.80
N THR A 178 2.54 0.70 -0.83
CA THR A 178 1.93 -0.51 -0.30
C THR A 178 1.11 -1.23 -1.36
N THR A 179 0.83 -2.50 -1.12
CA THR A 179 0.00 -3.32 -2.01
C THR A 179 -1.51 -3.20 -1.73
N VAL A 180 -1.95 -2.36 -0.81
CA VAL A 180 -3.36 -2.28 -0.35
C VAL A 180 -4.33 -2.06 -1.51
N GLU A 181 -4.10 -1.05 -2.35
CA GLU A 181 -4.97 -0.75 -3.49
C GLU A 181 -5.03 -1.91 -4.49
N TYR A 182 -3.89 -2.57 -4.71
CA TYR A 182 -3.80 -3.74 -5.59
C TYR A 182 -4.57 -4.94 -5.01
N LEU A 183 -4.49 -5.17 -3.69
CA LEU A 183 -5.24 -6.22 -3.00
C LEU A 183 -6.76 -6.00 -3.10
N ILE A 184 -7.23 -4.76 -2.96
CA ILE A 184 -8.65 -4.44 -3.17
C ILE A 184 -9.07 -4.86 -4.58
N LYS A 185 -8.27 -4.48 -5.59
CA LYS A 185 -8.56 -4.82 -6.98
C LYS A 185 -8.57 -6.33 -7.22
N LEU A 186 -7.62 -7.07 -6.65
CA LEU A 186 -7.59 -8.54 -6.73
C LEU A 186 -8.87 -9.16 -6.16
N LEU A 187 -9.28 -8.73 -4.96
CA LEU A 187 -10.46 -9.24 -4.28
C LEU A 187 -11.77 -8.91 -5.03
N GLU A 188 -11.79 -7.85 -5.81
CA GLU A 188 -12.93 -7.43 -6.62
C GLU A 188 -12.95 -8.08 -8.03
N THR A 189 -11.93 -8.89 -8.39
CA THR A 189 -11.95 -9.62 -9.65
C THR A 189 -13.00 -10.74 -9.63
N ARG A 190 -13.65 -10.96 -10.78
CA ARG A 190 -14.63 -12.03 -10.95
C ARG A 190 -14.04 -13.41 -10.66
N ALA A 191 -12.82 -13.66 -11.09
CA ALA A 191 -12.14 -14.93 -10.87
C ALA A 191 -11.95 -15.23 -9.37
N PHE A 192 -11.61 -14.20 -8.56
CA PHE A 192 -11.52 -14.36 -7.11
C PHE A 192 -12.92 -14.55 -6.47
N GLU A 193 -13.91 -13.81 -6.94
CA GLU A 193 -15.30 -13.92 -6.46
C GLU A 193 -15.88 -15.31 -6.72
N GLU A 194 -15.73 -15.85 -7.95
CA GLU A 194 -16.22 -17.15 -8.36
C GLU A 194 -15.31 -18.32 -7.94
N ASN A 195 -14.19 -18.04 -7.28
CA ASN A 195 -13.20 -19.02 -6.85
C ASN A 195 -12.63 -19.88 -7.99
N THR A 196 -12.40 -19.27 -9.17
CA THR A 196 -11.83 -19.91 -10.35
C THR A 196 -10.33 -19.65 -10.49
N ILE A 197 -9.67 -19.24 -9.42
CA ILE A 197 -8.25 -18.92 -9.37
C ILE A 197 -7.39 -20.20 -9.39
N THR A 198 -6.22 -20.09 -10.01
CA THR A 198 -5.20 -21.15 -10.07
C THR A 198 -3.85 -20.61 -9.59
N THR A 199 -2.86 -21.47 -9.46
CA THR A 199 -1.49 -21.07 -9.07
C THR A 199 -0.86 -20.05 -10.02
N GLY A 200 -1.19 -20.09 -11.32
CA GLY A 200 -0.70 -19.12 -12.32
C GLY A 200 -1.60 -17.89 -12.52
N TRP A 201 -2.70 -17.77 -11.78
CA TRP A 201 -3.65 -16.68 -11.97
C TRP A 201 -3.04 -15.30 -11.70
N LEU A 202 -2.30 -15.15 -10.61
CA LEU A 202 -1.67 -13.88 -10.25
C LEU A 202 -0.62 -13.45 -11.27
N ASP A 203 0.22 -14.37 -11.75
CA ASP A 203 1.23 -14.10 -12.76
C ASP A 203 0.58 -13.62 -14.08
N THR A 204 -0.57 -14.19 -14.44
CA THR A 204 -1.35 -13.76 -15.60
C THR A 204 -1.87 -12.33 -15.41
N LEU A 205 -2.36 -11.97 -14.24
CA LEU A 205 -2.84 -10.61 -13.94
C LEU A 205 -1.70 -9.59 -13.96
N ILE A 206 -0.55 -9.94 -13.40
CA ILE A 206 0.65 -9.09 -13.43
C ILE A 206 1.12 -8.88 -14.88
N SER A 207 1.15 -9.95 -15.69
CA SER A 207 1.52 -9.88 -17.10
C SER A 207 0.55 -9.01 -17.91
N ASN A 208 -0.74 -9.07 -17.60
CA ASN A 208 -1.79 -8.25 -18.20
C ASN A 208 -1.85 -6.82 -17.60
N LYS A 209 -0.89 -6.44 -16.75
CA LYS A 209 -0.79 -5.13 -16.11
C LYS A 209 -2.08 -4.72 -15.40
N LEU A 210 -2.62 -5.61 -14.55
CA LEU A 210 -3.68 -5.22 -13.64
C LEU A 210 -3.15 -4.10 -12.75
N THR A 211 -3.66 -2.89 -12.96
CA THR A 211 -3.29 -1.70 -12.17
C THR A 211 -4.34 -1.40 -11.13
N ALA A 212 -3.93 -0.77 -10.02
CA ALA A 212 -4.86 -0.22 -9.04
C ALA A 212 -5.81 0.80 -9.69
N GLU A 213 -6.98 0.99 -9.09
CA GLU A 213 -7.93 1.97 -9.58
C GLU A 213 -7.38 3.38 -9.36
N ARG A 214 -7.33 4.17 -10.44
CA ARG A 214 -6.91 5.57 -10.39
C ARG A 214 -8.10 6.49 -10.14
N PRO A 215 -7.89 7.69 -9.56
CA PRO A 215 -8.94 8.69 -9.50
C PRO A 215 -9.35 9.11 -10.92
N ASP A 216 -10.57 9.63 -11.06
CA ASP A 216 -11.01 10.22 -12.32
C ASP A 216 -10.02 11.26 -12.82
N THR A 217 -9.76 11.29 -14.14
CA THR A 217 -8.73 12.15 -14.74
C THR A 217 -8.96 13.62 -14.42
N ILE A 218 -10.20 14.13 -14.48
CA ILE A 218 -10.52 15.52 -14.17
C ILE A 218 -10.21 15.82 -12.70
N LEU A 219 -10.61 14.91 -11.81
CA LEU A 219 -10.34 15.04 -10.38
C LEU A 219 -8.84 15.00 -10.09
N ALA A 220 -8.10 14.03 -10.65
CA ALA A 220 -6.65 13.90 -10.47
C ALA A 220 -5.90 15.14 -10.92
N VAL A 221 -6.21 15.64 -12.12
CA VAL A 221 -5.57 16.80 -12.73
C VAL A 221 -5.89 18.10 -11.97
N THR A 222 -7.15 18.26 -11.53
CA THR A 222 -7.57 19.42 -10.74
C THR A 222 -6.90 19.42 -9.36
N CYS A 223 -6.92 18.27 -8.66
CA CYS A 223 -6.23 18.13 -7.39
C CYS A 223 -4.71 18.33 -7.53
N GLY A 224 -4.11 17.85 -8.61
CA GLY A 224 -2.70 18.07 -8.92
C GLY A 224 -2.35 19.53 -9.09
N ALA A 225 -3.15 20.25 -9.86
CA ALA A 225 -2.97 21.68 -10.09
C ALA A 225 -3.08 22.51 -8.81
N VAL A 226 -4.12 22.24 -7.98
CA VAL A 226 -4.31 22.93 -6.71
C VAL A 226 -3.19 22.59 -5.72
N THR A 227 -2.76 21.33 -5.64
CA THR A 227 -1.69 20.90 -4.74
C THR A 227 -0.37 21.57 -5.10
N LYS A 228 0.05 21.59 -6.38
CA LYS A 228 1.26 22.27 -6.82
C LYS A 228 1.19 23.77 -6.56
N ALA A 229 0.04 24.40 -6.83
CA ALA A 229 -0.16 25.82 -6.56
C ALA A 229 -0.10 26.13 -5.05
N HIS A 230 -0.66 25.23 -4.21
CA HIS A 230 -0.60 25.36 -2.77
C HIS A 230 0.83 25.25 -2.24
N ILE A 231 1.60 24.25 -2.68
CA ILE A 231 3.01 24.09 -2.31
C ILE A 231 3.79 25.37 -2.64
N ALA A 232 3.71 25.84 -3.89
CA ALA A 232 4.39 27.07 -4.32
C ALA A 232 3.95 28.31 -3.53
N SER A 233 2.67 28.38 -3.14
CA SER A 233 2.16 29.46 -2.30
C SER A 233 2.72 29.41 -0.86
N GLU A 234 2.80 28.23 -0.27
CA GLU A 234 3.37 28.07 1.08
C GLU A 234 4.89 28.36 1.10
N GLU A 235 5.60 28.02 0.04
CA GLU A 235 7.01 28.42 -0.14
C GLU A 235 7.16 29.94 -0.16
N CYS A 236 6.31 30.66 -0.93
CA CYS A 236 6.30 32.12 -0.93
C CYS A 236 6.02 32.72 0.45
N TRP A 237 5.06 32.14 1.18
CA TRP A 237 4.76 32.56 2.55
C TRP A 237 5.89 32.27 3.53
N SER A 238 6.54 31.15 3.43
CA SER A 238 7.69 30.77 4.25
C SER A 238 8.87 31.71 4.02
N GLU A 239 9.16 32.05 2.77
CA GLU A 239 10.21 32.98 2.41
C GLU A 239 9.89 34.40 2.92
N TYR A 240 8.64 34.85 2.76
CA TYR A 240 8.19 36.14 3.29
C TYR A 240 8.38 36.23 4.79
N ARG A 241 7.99 35.22 5.57
CA ARG A 241 8.19 35.18 7.02
C ARG A 241 9.67 35.17 7.37
N ARG A 242 10.48 34.39 6.67
CA ARG A 242 11.94 34.29 6.88
C ARG A 242 12.63 35.65 6.72
N ILE A 243 12.19 36.48 5.74
CA ILE A 243 12.73 37.81 5.54
C ILE A 243 12.32 38.76 6.67
N LEU A 244 11.05 38.68 7.11
CA LEU A 244 10.57 39.47 8.26
C LEU A 244 11.28 39.09 9.57
N ASP A 245 11.50 37.82 9.83
CA ASP A 245 12.20 37.34 11.03
C ASP A 245 13.66 37.86 11.10
N LYS A 246 14.25 38.14 9.95
CA LYS A 246 15.57 38.79 9.84
C LYS A 246 15.52 40.29 10.00
N GLY A 247 14.35 40.91 10.25
CA GLY A 247 14.15 42.35 10.33
C GLY A 247 14.26 43.08 8.99
N GLN A 248 14.14 42.36 7.88
CA GLN A 248 14.22 42.91 6.54
C GLN A 248 12.83 43.14 5.96
N VAL A 249 12.70 44.16 5.04
CA VAL A 249 11.47 44.39 4.32
C VAL A 249 11.43 43.52 3.08
N PRO A 250 10.44 42.61 2.95
CA PRO A 250 10.31 41.75 1.76
C PRO A 250 10.07 42.58 0.48
N ALA A 251 10.61 42.14 -0.65
CA ALA A 251 10.31 42.69 -1.94
C ALA A 251 8.85 42.47 -2.33
N LYS A 252 8.27 43.33 -3.18
CA LYS A 252 6.84 43.27 -3.53
C LYS A 252 6.44 42.02 -4.30
N ASP A 253 7.38 41.34 -4.93
CA ASP A 253 7.20 40.14 -5.75
C ASP A 253 7.41 38.82 -4.98
N VAL A 254 7.75 38.88 -3.69
CA VAL A 254 7.90 37.68 -2.84
C VAL A 254 6.55 36.97 -2.62
N LEU A 255 5.48 37.75 -2.38
CA LEU A 255 4.14 37.18 -2.24
C LEU A 255 3.43 37.19 -3.60
N LYS A 256 3.26 36.00 -4.17
CA LYS A 256 2.53 35.83 -5.43
C LYS A 256 1.13 35.28 -5.12
N THR A 257 0.16 35.70 -5.94
CA THR A 257 -1.22 35.18 -5.90
C THR A 257 -1.56 34.41 -7.17
N VAL A 258 -0.73 34.49 -8.19
CA VAL A 258 -0.89 33.77 -9.45
C VAL A 258 0.31 32.89 -9.69
N PHE A 259 0.04 31.63 -9.96
CA PHE A 259 1.05 30.59 -10.17
C PHE A 259 0.81 29.90 -11.50
N SER A 260 1.86 29.72 -12.28
CA SER A 260 1.85 28.82 -13.43
C SER A 260 2.17 27.42 -12.95
N VAL A 261 1.31 26.48 -13.27
CA VAL A 261 1.43 25.07 -12.86
C VAL A 261 1.38 24.24 -14.11
N ASP A 262 2.43 23.48 -14.35
CA ASP A 262 2.52 22.54 -15.46
C ASP A 262 2.96 21.16 -14.97
N PHE A 263 2.45 20.15 -15.63
CA PHE A 263 2.78 18.75 -15.35
C PHE A 263 2.22 17.83 -16.44
N ASN A 264 2.73 16.61 -16.47
CA ASN A 264 2.21 15.51 -17.28
C ASN A 264 1.39 14.54 -16.42
N TYR A 265 0.24 14.14 -16.94
CA TYR A 265 -0.58 13.08 -16.36
C TYR A 265 -1.07 12.17 -17.48
N GLU A 266 -0.80 10.87 -17.38
CA GLU A 266 -1.14 9.86 -18.40
C GLU A 266 -0.67 10.22 -19.81
N GLY A 267 0.53 10.80 -19.91
CA GLY A 267 1.13 11.21 -21.19
C GLY A 267 0.57 12.50 -21.79
N ILE A 268 -0.35 13.18 -21.11
CA ILE A 268 -0.92 14.48 -21.53
C ILE A 268 -0.33 15.57 -20.66
N ARG A 269 0.15 16.64 -21.33
CA ARG A 269 0.63 17.83 -20.64
C ARG A 269 -0.52 18.78 -20.29
N TYR A 270 -0.59 19.15 -19.02
CA TYR A 270 -1.55 20.10 -18.49
C TYR A 270 -0.84 21.38 -18.05
N VAL A 271 -1.29 22.53 -18.52
CA VAL A 271 -0.77 23.83 -18.14
C VAL A 271 -1.89 24.66 -17.56
N PHE A 272 -1.78 25.02 -16.29
CA PHE A 272 -2.77 25.81 -15.57
C PHE A 272 -2.19 27.17 -15.17
N THR A 273 -3.05 28.16 -15.14
CA THR A 273 -2.84 29.36 -14.34
C THR A 273 -3.72 29.24 -13.09
N ALA A 274 -3.09 29.09 -11.94
CA ALA A 274 -3.76 28.98 -10.66
C ALA A 274 -3.70 30.31 -9.92
N THR A 275 -4.85 30.90 -9.63
CA THR A 275 -4.96 32.18 -8.90
C THR A 275 -5.56 31.90 -7.51
N ARG A 276 -4.86 32.33 -6.46
CA ARG A 276 -5.37 32.28 -5.09
C ARG A 276 -6.38 33.40 -4.89
N SER A 277 -7.66 33.08 -5.02
CA SER A 277 -8.77 34.05 -4.96
C SER A 277 -9.16 34.40 -3.52
N SER A 278 -8.91 33.49 -2.56
CA SER A 278 -9.09 33.72 -1.12
C SER A 278 -8.17 32.79 -0.32
N VAL A 279 -8.26 32.83 0.98
CA VAL A 279 -7.49 31.93 1.87
C VAL A 279 -7.78 30.45 1.59
N THR A 280 -9.01 30.15 1.16
CA THR A 280 -9.49 28.77 0.95
C THR A 280 -9.98 28.50 -0.47
N THR A 281 -9.77 29.42 -1.42
CA THR A 281 -10.33 29.27 -2.77
C THR A 281 -9.27 29.57 -3.83
N TRP A 282 -9.17 28.67 -4.77
CA TRP A 282 -8.34 28.78 -5.96
C TRP A 282 -9.21 28.90 -7.20
N THR A 283 -8.78 29.70 -8.14
CA THR A 283 -9.36 29.74 -9.49
C THR A 283 -8.32 29.19 -10.46
N LEU A 284 -8.68 28.11 -11.13
CA LEU A 284 -7.85 27.44 -12.13
C LEU A 284 -8.31 27.82 -13.53
N TYR A 285 -7.37 28.18 -14.39
CA TYR A 285 -7.60 28.44 -15.80
C TYR A 285 -6.81 27.45 -16.64
N ILE A 286 -7.49 26.81 -17.58
CA ILE A 286 -6.90 25.92 -18.59
C ILE A 286 -7.69 26.04 -19.89
N ASN A 287 -6.99 26.24 -21.03
CA ASN A 287 -7.60 26.27 -22.38
C ASN A 287 -8.83 27.20 -22.50
N GLY A 288 -8.80 28.35 -21.82
CA GLY A 288 -9.92 29.31 -21.80
C GLY A 288 -11.06 28.93 -20.84
N GLY A 289 -11.03 27.72 -20.27
CA GLY A 289 -11.95 27.29 -19.21
C GLY A 289 -11.53 27.83 -17.84
N ARG A 290 -12.51 28.01 -16.97
CA ARG A 290 -12.33 28.47 -15.59
C ARG A 290 -13.02 27.55 -14.61
N THR A 291 -12.31 27.09 -13.59
CA THR A 291 -12.88 26.27 -12.51
C THR A 291 -12.51 26.88 -11.17
N MET A 292 -13.48 26.97 -10.25
CA MET A 292 -13.25 27.39 -8.87
C MET A 292 -13.15 26.16 -7.98
N VAL A 293 -12.09 26.12 -7.16
CA VAL A 293 -11.81 24.98 -6.29
C VAL A 293 -11.57 25.47 -4.88
N GLY A 294 -12.31 24.92 -3.92
CA GLY A 294 -12.01 25.13 -2.50
C GLY A 294 -10.83 24.27 -2.10
N ALA A 295 -9.88 24.82 -1.34
CA ALA A 295 -8.79 24.04 -0.77
C ALA A 295 -8.47 24.53 0.63
N ARG A 296 -8.57 23.62 1.61
CA ARG A 296 -8.30 23.89 3.03
C ARG A 296 -7.21 22.96 3.53
N PRO A 297 -6.11 23.50 4.10
CA PRO A 297 -5.11 22.68 4.74
C PRO A 297 -5.72 21.87 5.89
N LEU A 298 -5.34 20.60 5.99
CA LEU A 298 -5.65 19.70 7.10
C LEU A 298 -4.51 19.75 8.14
N ALA A 299 -4.84 19.47 9.40
CA ALA A 299 -3.86 19.51 10.49
C ALA A 299 -2.75 18.46 10.34
N ASP A 300 -2.99 17.42 9.59
CA ASP A 300 -2.09 16.29 9.32
C ASP A 300 -1.28 16.44 8.02
N GLY A 301 -1.25 17.65 7.45
CA GLY A 301 -0.43 17.99 6.28
C GLY A 301 -1.09 17.70 4.92
N GLY A 302 -2.37 17.32 4.89
CA GLY A 302 -3.15 17.16 3.67
C GLY A 302 -3.89 18.43 3.25
N LEU A 303 -4.66 18.33 2.15
CA LEU A 303 -5.62 19.32 1.67
C LEU A 303 -7.02 18.70 1.60
N LEU A 304 -8.02 19.40 2.11
CA LEU A 304 -9.41 19.13 1.78
C LEU A 304 -9.78 19.95 0.55
N VAL A 305 -9.96 19.28 -0.57
CA VAL A 305 -10.30 19.90 -1.86
C VAL A 305 -11.81 19.79 -2.09
N LEU A 306 -12.48 20.93 -2.33
CA LEU A 306 -13.88 20.97 -2.67
C LEU A 306 -14.03 21.26 -4.16
N LEU A 307 -14.53 20.27 -4.90
CA LEU A 307 -14.78 20.35 -6.35
C LEU A 307 -16.23 19.90 -6.63
N ASP A 308 -16.97 20.75 -7.33
CA ASP A 308 -18.37 20.48 -7.72
C ASP A 308 -19.28 20.02 -6.56
N GLY A 309 -19.07 20.62 -5.39
CA GLY A 309 -19.86 20.32 -4.19
C GLY A 309 -19.46 19.04 -3.46
N LYS A 310 -18.45 18.31 -3.93
CA LYS A 310 -17.89 17.13 -3.28
C LYS A 310 -16.56 17.46 -2.63
N SER A 311 -16.34 16.90 -1.44
CA SER A 311 -15.08 17.06 -0.70
C SER A 311 -14.20 15.86 -0.96
N HIS A 312 -12.93 16.13 -1.25
CA HIS A 312 -11.90 15.13 -1.50
C HIS A 312 -10.71 15.38 -0.58
N SER A 313 -10.21 14.34 0.07
CA SER A 313 -8.98 14.40 0.84
C SER A 313 -7.80 14.18 -0.09
N VAL A 314 -6.84 15.08 -0.08
CA VAL A 314 -5.66 15.03 -0.95
C VAL A 314 -4.40 15.07 -0.10
N TYR A 315 -3.58 14.04 -0.22
CA TYR A 315 -2.25 13.98 0.36
C TYR A 315 -1.24 13.87 -0.78
N TRP A 316 -0.06 14.40 -0.56
CA TRP A 316 0.98 14.35 -1.58
C TRP A 316 2.34 14.04 -0.99
N ARG A 317 3.20 13.52 -1.86
CA ARG A 317 4.60 13.34 -1.60
C ARG A 317 5.39 13.69 -2.85
N GLU A 318 6.45 14.44 -2.67
CA GLU A 318 7.40 14.72 -3.73
C GLU A 318 8.29 13.49 -3.94
N GLU A 319 8.38 13.07 -5.20
CA GLU A 319 9.26 12.01 -5.69
C GLU A 319 10.20 12.59 -6.73
N VAL A 320 11.22 11.83 -7.14
CA VAL A 320 12.16 12.30 -8.16
C VAL A 320 11.43 12.50 -9.49
N GLY A 321 11.31 13.76 -9.91
CA GLY A 321 10.63 14.11 -11.17
C GLY A 321 9.11 14.00 -11.16
N ALA A 322 8.47 13.80 -10.02
CA ALA A 322 7.03 13.65 -9.92
C ALA A 322 6.49 14.05 -8.56
N ILE A 323 5.18 14.24 -8.48
CA ILE A 323 4.45 14.32 -7.21
C ILE A 323 3.45 13.18 -7.19
N ARG A 324 3.58 12.32 -6.20
CA ARG A 324 2.59 11.29 -5.91
C ARG A 324 1.45 11.92 -5.13
N LEU A 325 0.24 11.82 -5.66
CA LEU A 325 -0.99 12.24 -5.01
C LEU A 325 -1.78 11.02 -4.57
N MET A 326 -2.35 11.09 -3.37
CA MET A 326 -3.40 10.21 -2.91
C MET A 326 -4.68 11.05 -2.79
N VAL A 327 -5.64 10.82 -3.68
CA VAL A 327 -6.93 11.49 -3.70
C VAL A 327 -7.96 10.51 -3.15
N ASP A 328 -8.52 10.82 -1.98
CA ASP A 328 -9.32 9.90 -1.17
C ASP A 328 -8.50 8.63 -0.84
N SER A 329 -8.83 7.51 -1.44
CA SER A 329 -8.10 6.24 -1.27
C SER A 329 -7.38 5.77 -2.53
N LYS A 330 -7.25 6.63 -3.56
CA LYS A 330 -6.67 6.26 -4.85
C LYS A 330 -5.41 7.06 -5.11
N THR A 331 -4.37 6.36 -5.54
CA THR A 331 -3.08 6.98 -5.83
C THR A 331 -2.92 7.30 -7.31
N CYS A 332 -2.37 8.47 -7.62
CA CYS A 332 -1.94 8.85 -8.96
C CYS A 332 -0.60 9.58 -8.92
N LEU A 333 0.11 9.56 -10.04
CA LEU A 333 1.42 10.19 -10.19
C LEU A 333 1.29 11.37 -11.16
N ILE A 334 1.67 12.54 -10.68
CA ILE A 334 1.76 13.78 -11.47
C ILE A 334 3.22 13.99 -11.80
N GLU A 335 3.59 13.78 -13.07
CA GLU A 335 4.97 13.86 -13.52
C GLU A 335 5.35 15.32 -13.83
N GLN A 336 6.56 15.71 -13.46
CA GLN A 336 7.12 16.97 -13.89
C GLN A 336 7.66 16.81 -15.32
N GLU A 337 7.53 17.86 -16.12
CA GLU A 337 8.17 17.86 -17.42
C GLU A 337 9.68 17.76 -17.24
N ASN A 338 10.28 16.79 -17.90
CA ASN A 338 11.72 16.69 -17.92
C ASN A 338 12.28 17.83 -18.79
N ASP A 339 13.04 18.70 -18.18
CA ASP A 339 13.87 19.65 -18.91
C ASP A 339 15.02 18.88 -19.57
N PRO A 340 15.06 18.77 -20.90
CA PRO A 340 16.09 18.02 -21.59
C PRO A 340 17.50 18.59 -21.40
N THR A 341 17.60 19.82 -20.87
CA THR A 341 18.88 20.46 -20.53
C THR A 341 19.41 20.09 -19.14
N GLN A 342 18.61 19.35 -18.35
CA GLN A 342 18.97 18.96 -17.00
C GLN A 342 19.09 17.43 -16.89
N LEU A 343 20.28 16.95 -16.57
CA LEU A 343 20.48 15.55 -16.17
C LEU A 343 20.04 15.36 -14.73
N ARG A 344 19.04 14.50 -14.53
CA ARG A 344 18.54 14.13 -13.21
C ARG A 344 18.99 12.73 -12.83
N SER A 345 19.42 12.56 -11.58
CA SER A 345 19.72 11.24 -11.07
C SER A 345 18.45 10.38 -10.99
N PRO A 346 18.45 9.14 -11.50
CA PRO A 346 17.31 8.21 -11.38
C PRO A 346 17.11 7.69 -9.95
N SER A 347 18.09 7.90 -9.08
CA SER A 347 18.05 7.44 -7.68
C SER A 347 18.42 8.57 -6.73
N PRO A 348 17.78 8.68 -5.56
CA PRO A 348 18.20 9.61 -4.52
C PRO A 348 19.57 9.19 -3.96
N GLY A 349 20.46 10.16 -3.77
CA GLY A 349 21.80 9.90 -3.24
C GLY A 349 22.61 11.17 -3.07
N LYS A 350 23.77 11.04 -2.45
CA LYS A 350 24.75 12.11 -2.31
C LYS A 350 25.70 12.09 -3.51
N LEU A 351 25.79 13.20 -4.23
CA LEU A 351 26.80 13.33 -5.28
C LEU A 351 28.20 13.23 -4.66
N VAL A 352 28.98 12.26 -5.13
CA VAL A 352 30.37 12.06 -4.72
C VAL A 352 31.28 12.92 -5.59
N ARG A 353 31.15 12.79 -6.91
CA ARG A 353 31.92 13.54 -7.90
C ARG A 353 31.29 13.50 -9.27
N TYR A 354 31.61 14.47 -10.10
CA TYR A 354 31.44 14.40 -11.53
C TYR A 354 32.63 13.62 -12.16
N LEU A 355 32.34 12.85 -13.20
CA LEU A 355 33.34 12.06 -13.96
C LEU A 355 33.78 12.80 -15.23
N ILE A 356 33.16 13.94 -15.51
CA ILE A 356 33.35 14.78 -16.68
C ILE A 356 33.59 16.24 -16.25
N ASP A 357 34.33 16.99 -17.03
CA ASP A 357 34.56 18.38 -16.79
C ASP A 357 33.50 19.28 -17.44
N SER A 358 33.38 20.52 -16.91
CA SER A 358 32.43 21.50 -17.43
C SER A 358 32.74 21.89 -18.88
N GLY A 359 31.79 21.75 -19.77
CA GLY A 359 31.91 22.01 -21.19
C GLY A 359 32.25 20.80 -22.05
N GLU A 360 32.38 19.64 -21.47
CA GLU A 360 32.54 18.38 -22.20
C GLU A 360 31.20 17.84 -22.72
N HIS A 361 31.28 17.21 -23.89
CA HIS A 361 30.13 16.58 -24.54
C HIS A 361 29.94 15.14 -24.02
N ILE A 362 28.72 14.79 -23.61
CA ILE A 362 28.37 13.44 -23.11
C ILE A 362 27.56 12.71 -24.16
N LYS A 363 27.93 11.48 -24.47
CA LYS A 363 27.16 10.58 -25.33
C LYS A 363 26.21 9.72 -24.50
N ALA A 364 25.13 9.28 -25.14
CA ALA A 364 24.26 8.29 -24.53
C ALA A 364 25.04 7.01 -24.14
N GLY A 365 24.86 6.54 -22.91
CA GLY A 365 25.57 5.39 -22.37
C GLY A 365 26.90 5.73 -21.68
N GLU A 366 27.37 6.99 -21.68
CA GLU A 366 28.59 7.38 -20.98
C GLU A 366 28.29 7.73 -19.50
N PRO A 367 29.19 7.33 -18.59
CA PRO A 367 29.10 7.69 -17.18
C PRO A 367 29.48 9.17 -16.98
N TYR A 368 28.66 9.93 -16.24
CA TYR A 368 28.91 11.35 -16.02
C TYR A 368 29.05 11.75 -14.54
N ALA A 369 28.52 10.95 -13.62
CA ALA A 369 28.62 11.24 -12.21
C ALA A 369 28.59 9.98 -11.35
N GLU A 370 29.15 10.09 -10.16
CA GLU A 370 29.15 9.06 -9.13
C GLU A 370 28.32 9.53 -7.93
N ILE A 371 27.30 8.77 -7.54
CA ILE A 371 26.47 9.04 -6.38
C ILE A 371 26.63 7.95 -5.32
N GLU A 372 26.60 8.33 -4.07
CA GLU A 372 26.50 7.44 -2.93
C GLU A 372 25.02 7.31 -2.55
N VAL A 373 24.48 6.11 -2.75
CA VAL A 373 23.12 5.77 -2.37
C VAL A 373 23.20 5.18 -0.96
N SER A 374 22.49 5.77 0.00
CA SER A 374 22.53 5.41 1.43
C SER A 374 22.19 3.94 1.72
N THR A 375 21.71 3.20 0.74
CA THR A 375 21.19 1.83 0.82
C THR A 375 22.17 0.77 0.35
N LEU A 376 23.26 1.16 -0.30
CA LEU A 376 24.30 0.24 -0.76
C LEU A 376 25.69 0.75 -0.34
N PRO A 377 26.57 -0.10 0.20
CA PRO A 377 27.94 0.31 0.56
C PRO A 377 28.84 0.56 -0.65
N LYS A 378 28.28 0.78 -1.83
CA LYS A 378 28.99 1.08 -3.08
C LYS A 378 28.36 2.27 -3.76
N SER A 379 29.23 3.17 -4.23
CA SER A 379 28.84 4.27 -5.12
C SER A 379 28.25 3.71 -6.42
N THR A 380 27.15 4.32 -6.85
CA THR A 380 26.48 3.99 -8.10
C THR A 380 26.91 4.99 -9.17
N ILE A 381 27.31 4.49 -10.33
CA ILE A 381 27.70 5.32 -11.47
C ILE A 381 26.44 5.68 -12.23
N LEU A 382 26.23 6.99 -12.46
CA LEU A 382 25.16 7.52 -13.28
C LEU A 382 25.59 7.53 -14.75
N ILE A 383 24.75 6.97 -15.61
CA ILE A 383 24.95 6.87 -17.05
C ILE A 383 23.94 7.78 -17.74
N CYS A 384 24.38 8.51 -18.75
CA CYS A 384 23.52 9.38 -19.55
C CYS A 384 22.63 8.54 -20.47
N GLU A 385 21.30 8.66 -20.35
CA GLU A 385 20.36 7.92 -21.21
C GLU A 385 20.22 8.54 -22.61
N HIS A 386 20.47 9.86 -22.74
CA HIS A 386 20.36 10.60 -24.00
C HIS A 386 21.60 11.46 -24.22
N SER A 387 22.04 11.60 -25.48
CA SER A 387 23.12 12.52 -25.80
C SER A 387 22.67 13.98 -25.61
N LEU A 388 23.40 14.74 -24.79
CA LEU A 388 23.19 16.16 -24.59
C LEU A 388 24.18 16.92 -25.46
N MET A 389 23.67 17.76 -26.37
CA MET A 389 24.42 18.82 -27.00
C MET A 389 24.19 20.11 -26.20
N ASN A 390 25.28 20.79 -25.88
CA ASN A 390 25.26 22.20 -25.51
C ASN A 390 25.18 23.06 -26.74
#